data_20d68176b2ef5a3050260dca7a5ea9fa
#
_entry.id   20d68176b2ef5a3050260dca7a5ea9fa
#
_cell.length_a   1.000
_cell.length_b   1.000
_cell.length_c   1.000
_cell.angle_alpha   90.00
_cell.angle_beta   90.00
_cell.angle_gamma   90.00
#
_symmetry.space_group_name_H-M   'P 1'
#
loop_
_entity.id
_entity.type
_entity.pdbx_description
1 polymer ?
#
loop_
_entity_poly.entity_id
_entity_poly.type
_entity_poly.pdbx_seq_one_letter_code
_entity_poly.pdbx_strand_id
1 'polypeptide(L)'
;IAGRQLPALALLGAALYAAALAFVSGNLWQRYDVHPIAGELRTLQDRGVAVANNGFYHAQFHFAGRLEKPIDELLSPAEIAPWFERHPNGVLIIYVTPRPGEAAPLFSQPYLGEAAVLLNAEQARTRGILR
;
A
#
# COMPACT_ATOMS: atom_id res chain seq x y z
N ILE A 1 20.29 -29.27 41.65
CA ILE A 1 19.20 -29.39 40.64
C ILE A 1 18.75 -28.00 40.19
N ALA A 2 18.61 -27.02 41.08
CA ALA A 2 18.17 -25.66 40.74
C ALA A 2 19.13 -24.92 39.78
N GLY A 3 20.44 -25.14 39.86
CA GLY A 3 21.44 -24.44 39.03
C GLY A 3 21.38 -24.76 37.51
N ARG A 4 20.79 -25.89 37.10
CA ARG A 4 20.66 -26.28 35.68
C ARG A 4 19.33 -25.82 35.06
N GLN A 5 18.35 -25.47 35.88
CA GLN A 5 17.02 -25.05 35.39
C GLN A 5 17.00 -23.58 34.93
N LEU A 6 17.78 -22.71 35.57
CA LEU A 6 17.89 -21.31 35.24
C LEU A 6 18.37 -21.07 33.78
N PRO A 7 19.48 -21.69 33.31
CA PRO A 7 19.91 -21.52 31.94
C PRO A 7 18.94 -22.14 30.92
N ALA A 8 18.26 -23.22 31.27
CA ALA A 8 17.25 -23.83 30.41
C ALA A 8 16.03 -22.92 30.23
N LEU A 9 15.56 -22.26 31.29
CA LEU A 9 14.48 -21.28 31.21
C LEU A 9 14.89 -20.03 30.41
N ALA A 10 16.10 -19.55 30.57
CA ALA A 10 16.63 -18.44 29.82
C ALA A 10 16.73 -18.75 28.33
N LEU A 11 17.20 -19.93 27.94
CA LEU A 11 17.26 -20.40 26.58
C LEU A 11 15.87 -20.56 25.95
N LEU A 12 14.91 -21.10 26.70
CA LEU A 12 13.53 -21.20 26.26
C LEU A 12 12.92 -19.81 25.99
N GLY A 13 13.12 -18.87 26.91
CA GLY A 13 12.66 -17.49 26.73
C GLY A 13 13.27 -16.81 25.52
N ALA A 14 14.59 -16.97 25.32
CA ALA A 14 15.27 -16.44 24.13
C ALA A 14 14.76 -17.07 22.82
N ALA A 15 14.52 -18.37 22.81
CA ALA A 15 13.98 -19.08 21.66
C ALA A 15 12.55 -18.61 21.30
N LEU A 16 11.68 -18.46 22.30
CA LEU A 16 10.32 -17.94 22.10
C LEU A 16 10.33 -16.50 21.58
N TYR A 17 11.21 -15.67 22.13
CA TYR A 17 11.36 -14.28 21.66
C TYR A 17 11.85 -14.22 20.20
N ALA A 18 12.88 -15.02 19.88
CA ALA A 18 13.38 -15.10 18.51
C ALA A 18 12.31 -15.62 17.51
N ALA A 19 11.53 -16.63 17.91
CA ALA A 19 10.43 -17.15 17.12
C ALA A 19 9.33 -16.09 16.91
N ALA A 20 8.97 -15.33 17.93
CA ALA A 20 8.01 -14.24 17.85
C ALA A 20 8.50 -13.12 16.91
N LEU A 21 9.77 -12.71 17.02
CA LEU A 21 10.37 -11.74 16.11
C LEU A 21 10.39 -12.22 14.66
N ALA A 22 10.75 -13.47 14.41
CA ALA A 22 10.76 -14.07 13.08
C ALA A 22 9.35 -14.11 12.48
N PHE A 23 8.34 -14.47 13.28
CA PHE A 23 6.94 -14.47 12.86
C PHE A 23 6.44 -13.06 12.50
N VAL A 24 6.71 -12.07 13.35
CA VAL A 24 6.32 -10.67 13.12
C VAL A 24 7.01 -10.14 11.87
N SER A 25 8.33 -10.33 11.75
CA SER A 25 9.10 -9.84 10.60
C SER A 25 8.68 -10.50 9.28
N GLY A 26 8.38 -11.81 9.29
CA GLY A 26 8.01 -12.53 8.07
C GLY A 26 6.57 -12.31 7.61
N ASN A 27 5.62 -12.07 8.56
CA ASN A 27 4.20 -12.06 8.23
C ASN A 27 3.54 -10.68 8.34
N LEU A 28 4.00 -9.85 9.27
CA LEU A 28 3.36 -8.55 9.52
C LEU A 28 4.07 -7.40 8.80
N TRP A 29 5.39 -7.43 8.70
CA TRP A 29 6.16 -6.34 8.11
C TRP A 29 5.69 -5.97 6.71
N GLN A 30 5.48 -6.96 5.84
CA GLN A 30 5.05 -6.74 4.47
C GLN A 30 3.69 -6.06 4.32
N ARG A 31 2.82 -6.18 5.33
CA ARG A 31 1.48 -5.56 5.33
C ARG A 31 1.51 -4.08 5.72
N TYR A 32 2.60 -3.64 6.32
CA TYR A 32 2.78 -2.27 6.82
C TYR A 32 3.89 -1.52 6.08
N ASP A 33 4.68 -2.21 5.25
CA ASP A 33 5.74 -1.56 4.48
C ASP A 33 5.13 -0.76 3.33
N VAL A 34 5.21 0.55 3.43
CA VAL A 34 4.70 1.48 2.42
C VAL A 34 5.76 1.90 1.38
N HIS A 35 7.02 1.46 1.54
CA HIS A 35 8.11 1.88 0.68
C HIS A 35 7.95 1.48 -0.79
N PRO A 36 7.46 0.26 -1.15
CA PRO A 36 7.32 -0.10 -2.55
C PRO A 36 6.34 0.81 -3.30
N ILE A 37 5.12 1.01 -2.78
CA ILE A 37 4.15 1.91 -3.42
C ILE A 37 4.61 3.36 -3.40
N ALA A 38 5.25 3.80 -2.32
CA ALA A 38 5.77 5.15 -2.22
C ALA A 38 6.86 5.43 -3.25
N GLY A 39 7.71 4.43 -3.57
CA GLY A 39 8.69 4.49 -4.65
C GLY A 39 8.06 4.61 -6.04
N GLU A 40 6.99 3.85 -6.31
CA GLU A 40 6.23 3.97 -7.56
C GLU A 40 5.58 5.35 -7.69
N LEU A 41 4.96 5.85 -6.61
CA LEU A 41 4.36 7.17 -6.59
C LEU A 41 5.40 8.27 -6.84
N ARG A 42 6.60 8.15 -6.28
CA ARG A 42 7.71 9.06 -6.58
C ARG A 42 8.06 9.04 -8.05
N THR A 43 8.22 7.85 -8.63
CA THR A 43 8.53 7.68 -10.06
C THR A 43 7.46 8.32 -10.95
N LEU A 44 6.18 8.17 -10.61
CA LEU A 44 5.07 8.80 -11.32
C LEU A 44 5.14 10.33 -11.23
N GLN A 45 5.37 10.87 -10.04
CA GLN A 45 5.49 12.32 -9.83
C GLN A 45 6.69 12.92 -10.57
N ASP A 46 7.82 12.22 -10.62
CA ASP A 46 9.02 12.64 -11.36
C ASP A 46 8.77 12.69 -12.88
N ARG A 47 7.86 11.86 -13.38
CA ARG A 47 7.37 11.88 -14.78
C ARG A 47 6.28 12.92 -15.04
N GLY A 48 5.88 13.68 -14.03
CA GLY A 48 4.80 14.66 -14.15
C GLY A 48 3.39 14.08 -14.15
N VAL A 49 3.22 12.82 -13.74
CA VAL A 49 1.91 12.16 -13.66
C VAL A 49 1.17 12.66 -12.42
N ALA A 50 -0.07 13.11 -12.60
CA ALA A 50 -0.96 13.46 -11.49
C ALA A 50 -1.43 12.19 -10.77
N VAL A 51 -1.51 12.25 -9.44
CA VAL A 51 -1.94 11.14 -8.61
C VAL A 51 -3.10 11.57 -7.74
N ALA A 52 -4.13 10.75 -7.67
CA ALA A 52 -5.24 10.92 -6.73
C ALA A 52 -5.40 9.70 -5.82
N ASN A 53 -5.96 9.91 -4.66
CA ASN A 53 -6.37 8.87 -3.71
C ASN A 53 -7.90 8.82 -3.63
N ASN A 54 -8.45 7.63 -3.75
CA ASN A 54 -9.88 7.41 -3.54
C ASN A 54 -10.18 7.40 -2.04
N GLY A 55 -10.77 8.47 -1.55
CA GLY A 55 -11.02 8.72 -0.13
C GLY A 55 -9.98 9.64 0.52
N PHE A 56 -10.06 9.74 1.85
CA PHE A 56 -9.12 10.55 2.63
C PHE A 56 -7.69 10.04 2.49
N TYR A 57 -6.75 10.98 2.33
CA TYR A 57 -5.33 10.70 2.24
C TYR A 57 -4.57 11.30 3.42
N HIS A 58 -4.04 10.47 4.29
CA HIS A 58 -3.35 10.89 5.51
C HIS A 58 -1.83 11.04 5.33
N ALA A 59 -1.39 11.37 4.12
CA ALA A 59 0.03 11.51 3.77
C ALA A 59 0.91 10.27 4.07
N GLN A 60 0.29 9.09 4.14
CA GLN A 60 0.95 7.84 4.54
C GLN A 60 2.11 7.44 3.62
N PHE A 61 2.12 7.88 2.36
CA PHE A 61 3.20 7.61 1.40
C PHE A 61 4.19 8.76 1.23
N HIS A 62 3.87 9.97 1.71
CA HIS A 62 4.68 11.17 1.48
C HIS A 62 6.07 11.04 2.07
N PHE A 63 6.17 10.61 3.32
CA PHE A 63 7.46 10.50 3.99
C PHE A 63 8.34 9.41 3.36
N ALA A 64 7.80 8.21 3.17
CA ALA A 64 8.55 7.08 2.62
C ALA A 64 8.99 7.32 1.16
N GLY A 65 8.13 7.95 0.34
CA GLY A 65 8.41 8.26 -1.06
C GLY A 65 9.13 9.58 -1.26
N ARG A 66 9.28 10.40 -0.22
CA ARG A 66 9.77 11.79 -0.34
C ARG A 66 9.02 12.54 -1.43
N LEU A 67 7.67 12.41 -1.40
CA LEU A 67 6.82 13.01 -2.41
C LEU A 67 6.80 14.53 -2.24
N GLU A 68 7.00 15.25 -3.33
CA GLU A 68 7.05 16.73 -3.33
C GLU A 68 5.73 17.36 -3.79
N LYS A 69 4.94 16.59 -4.56
CA LYS A 69 3.66 17.05 -5.08
C LYS A 69 2.52 16.48 -4.24
N PRO A 70 1.43 17.23 -4.07
CA PRO A 70 0.26 16.71 -3.38
C PRO A 70 -0.35 15.53 -4.13
N ILE A 71 -1.05 14.69 -3.39
CA ILE A 71 -1.95 13.67 -3.93
C ILE A 71 -3.37 14.21 -3.75
N ASP A 72 -4.14 14.28 -4.82
CA ASP A 72 -5.51 14.78 -4.80
C ASP A 72 -6.41 13.79 -4.04
N GLU A 73 -7.29 14.30 -3.19
CA GLU A 73 -8.27 13.48 -2.48
C GLU A 73 -9.60 13.49 -3.24
N LEU A 74 -10.09 12.31 -3.62
CA LEU A 74 -11.41 12.14 -4.23
C LEU A 74 -12.34 11.50 -3.21
N LEU A 75 -13.13 12.32 -2.54
CA LEU A 75 -13.95 11.92 -1.41
C LEU A 75 -15.25 11.24 -1.83
N SER A 76 -15.63 11.36 -3.09
CA SER A 76 -16.82 10.71 -3.63
C SER A 76 -16.53 10.05 -4.99
N PRO A 77 -17.24 8.97 -5.32
CA PRO A 77 -17.13 8.34 -6.66
C PRO A 77 -17.43 9.29 -7.81
N ALA A 78 -18.28 10.31 -7.58
CA ALA A 78 -18.64 11.31 -8.59
C ALA A 78 -17.46 12.21 -9.00
N GLU A 79 -16.43 12.31 -8.19
CA GLU A 79 -15.25 13.14 -8.48
C GLU A 79 -14.22 12.43 -9.38
N ILE A 80 -14.31 11.10 -9.50
CA ILE A 80 -13.32 10.29 -10.21
C ILE A 80 -13.32 10.60 -11.71
N ALA A 81 -14.51 10.61 -12.35
CA ALA A 81 -14.61 10.87 -13.78
C ALA A 81 -14.12 12.27 -14.13
N PRO A 82 -14.59 13.37 -13.48
CA PRO A 82 -14.08 14.71 -13.75
C PRO A 82 -12.58 14.87 -13.46
N TRP A 83 -12.05 14.12 -12.50
CA TRP A 83 -10.61 14.15 -12.22
C TRP A 83 -9.81 13.55 -13.39
N PHE A 84 -10.20 12.38 -13.91
CA PHE A 84 -9.55 11.77 -15.08
C PHE A 84 -9.72 12.58 -16.36
N GLU A 85 -10.83 13.32 -16.53
CA GLU A 85 -10.99 14.26 -17.64
C GLU A 85 -9.93 15.37 -17.63
N ARG A 86 -9.60 15.87 -16.44
CA ARG A 86 -8.53 16.88 -16.27
C ARG A 86 -7.12 16.27 -16.30
N HIS A 87 -6.99 15.00 -15.95
CA HIS A 87 -5.74 14.27 -15.86
C HIS A 87 -5.80 12.93 -16.63
N PRO A 88 -5.83 12.96 -18.00
CA PRO A 88 -6.01 11.75 -18.81
C PRO A 88 -4.96 10.66 -18.56
N ASN A 89 -3.74 11.04 -18.21
CA ASN A 89 -2.64 10.14 -17.86
C ASN A 89 -2.49 9.97 -16.33
N GLY A 90 -3.44 10.43 -15.56
CA GLY A 90 -3.43 10.35 -14.11
C GLY A 90 -3.49 8.93 -13.58
N VAL A 91 -3.12 8.75 -12.34
CA VAL A 91 -3.15 7.47 -11.63
C VAL A 91 -3.96 7.60 -10.35
N LEU A 92 -4.89 6.69 -10.15
CA LEU A 92 -5.75 6.61 -8.98
C LEU A 92 -5.27 5.51 -8.03
N ILE A 93 -5.11 5.86 -6.76
CA ILE A 93 -4.87 4.92 -5.67
C ILE A 93 -6.22 4.46 -5.14
N ILE A 94 -6.41 3.15 -5.08
CA ILE A 94 -7.57 2.52 -4.43
C ILE A 94 -7.12 1.46 -3.44
N TYR A 95 -7.98 1.14 -2.48
CA TYR A 95 -7.77 0.07 -1.51
C TYR A 95 -8.88 -0.96 -1.70
N VAL A 96 -8.49 -2.17 -2.07
CA VAL A 96 -9.45 -3.22 -2.45
C VAL A 96 -8.97 -4.59 -2.02
N THR A 97 -9.92 -5.50 -1.77
CA THR A 97 -9.61 -6.92 -1.70
C THR A 97 -9.39 -7.46 -3.12
N PRO A 98 -8.20 -8.00 -3.43
CA PRO A 98 -7.91 -8.56 -4.75
C PRO A 98 -8.91 -9.65 -5.13
N ARG A 99 -9.39 -9.65 -6.38
CA ARG A 99 -10.29 -10.67 -6.92
C ARG A 99 -9.59 -11.46 -8.02
N PRO A 100 -9.73 -12.78 -8.03
CA PRO A 100 -9.23 -13.60 -9.15
C PRO A 100 -9.83 -13.16 -10.48
N GLY A 101 -8.99 -13.07 -11.53
CA GLY A 101 -9.45 -12.73 -12.89
C GLY A 101 -9.59 -11.24 -13.20
N GLU A 102 -9.30 -10.34 -12.27
CA GLU A 102 -9.24 -8.91 -12.57
C GLU A 102 -8.02 -8.57 -13.43
N ALA A 103 -8.18 -7.57 -14.31
CA ALA A 103 -7.06 -7.03 -15.09
C ALA A 103 -5.93 -6.54 -14.16
N ALA A 104 -4.69 -6.86 -14.52
CA ALA A 104 -3.52 -6.47 -13.74
C ALA A 104 -3.45 -4.94 -13.62
N PRO A 105 -3.29 -4.40 -12.40
CA PRO A 105 -3.11 -2.97 -12.18
C PRO A 105 -1.71 -2.53 -12.62
N LEU A 106 -1.46 -1.20 -12.63
CA LEU A 106 -0.10 -0.68 -12.80
C LEU A 106 0.83 -1.14 -11.70
N PHE A 107 0.32 -1.16 -10.48
CA PHE A 107 1.03 -1.63 -9.29
C PHE A 107 0.04 -2.12 -8.23
N SER A 108 0.43 -3.09 -7.43
CA SER A 108 -0.37 -3.59 -6.31
C SER A 108 0.54 -4.11 -5.20
N GLN A 109 0.18 -3.80 -3.97
CA GLN A 109 0.83 -4.38 -2.79
C GLN A 109 -0.16 -4.61 -1.65
N PRO A 110 0.11 -5.57 -0.76
CA PRO A 110 -0.65 -5.69 0.49
C PRO A 110 -0.57 -4.42 1.34
N TYR A 111 -1.70 -3.98 1.87
CA TYR A 111 -1.77 -2.80 2.73
C TYR A 111 -2.93 -2.93 3.72
N LEU A 112 -2.61 -3.01 5.02
CA LEU A 112 -3.59 -3.04 6.14
C LEU A 112 -4.75 -4.05 5.98
N GLY A 113 -4.48 -5.22 5.41
CA GLY A 113 -5.50 -6.27 5.19
C GLY A 113 -6.19 -6.22 3.82
N GLU A 114 -5.97 -5.18 3.04
CA GLU A 114 -6.40 -5.02 1.66
C GLU A 114 -5.18 -4.98 0.73
N ALA A 115 -5.37 -4.59 -0.51
CA ALA A 115 -4.29 -4.19 -1.42
C ALA A 115 -4.43 -2.70 -1.76
N ALA A 116 -3.33 -1.98 -1.65
CA ALA A 116 -3.19 -0.67 -2.26
C ALA A 116 -2.84 -0.86 -3.73
N VAL A 117 -3.65 -0.31 -4.62
CA VAL A 117 -3.62 -0.57 -6.06
C VAL A 117 -3.55 0.73 -6.81
N LEU A 118 -2.66 0.81 -7.81
CA LEU A 118 -2.55 1.95 -8.73
C LEU A 118 -3.23 1.63 -10.05
N LEU A 119 -4.17 2.45 -10.47
CA LEU A 119 -4.95 2.29 -11.69
C LEU A 119 -4.85 3.53 -12.58
N ASN A 120 -4.71 3.31 -13.88
CA ASN A 120 -4.97 4.34 -14.89
C ASN A 120 -6.48 4.42 -15.22
N ALA A 121 -6.87 5.37 -16.08
CA ALA A 121 -8.27 5.59 -16.46
C ALA A 121 -8.92 4.34 -17.10
N GLU A 122 -8.20 3.62 -17.94
CA GLU A 122 -8.70 2.41 -18.62
C GLU A 122 -8.97 1.29 -17.61
N GLN A 123 -8.02 1.05 -16.72
CA GLN A 123 -8.15 0.04 -15.67
C GLN A 123 -9.27 0.39 -14.68
N ALA A 124 -9.41 1.68 -14.32
CA ALA A 124 -10.52 2.16 -13.48
C ALA A 124 -11.88 1.96 -14.16
N ARG A 125 -11.96 2.16 -15.49
CA ARG A 125 -13.16 1.90 -16.27
C ARG A 125 -13.49 0.41 -16.36
N THR A 126 -12.51 -0.43 -16.64
CA THR A 126 -12.68 -1.89 -16.72
C THR A 126 -13.16 -2.48 -15.40
N ARG A 127 -12.75 -1.90 -14.27
CA ARG A 127 -13.20 -2.30 -12.94
C ARG A 127 -14.54 -1.68 -12.51
N GLY A 128 -15.17 -0.87 -13.36
CA GLY A 128 -16.45 -0.21 -13.07
C GLY A 128 -16.35 0.92 -12.02
N ILE A 129 -15.15 1.39 -11.71
CA ILE A 129 -14.89 2.50 -10.80
C ILE A 129 -15.13 3.83 -11.52
N LEU A 130 -14.68 3.91 -12.76
CA LEU A 130 -14.93 5.03 -13.66
C LEU A 130 -16.13 4.67 -14.56
N ARG A 131 -17.28 5.31 -14.31
CA ARG A 131 -18.52 5.15 -15.07
C ARG A 131 -18.76 6.34 -15.98
#